data_3798855e209abbfb3cc017e98b273430
#
_entry.id   3798855e209abbfb3cc017e98b273430
#
_cell.length_a   1.000
_cell.length_b   1.000
_cell.length_c   1.000
_cell.angle_alpha   90.00
_cell.angle_beta   90.00
_cell.angle_gamma   90.00
#
_symmetry.space_group_name_H-M   'P 1'
#
loop_
_entity.id
_entity.type
_entity.pdbx_description
1 polymer ?
#
loop_
_entity_poly.entity_id
_entity_poly.type
_entity_poly.pdbx_seq_one_letter_code
_entity_poly.pdbx_strand_id
1 'polypeptide(L)'
;QIMGGIVLHHGDVPEMRTGEGKTLTATMPVYLNAISGEGVHVITVNEYLSERDATEMGELYSWLGLSVGINLSAKSPAEKREAYNCDITYSTNSEVGFDYLRDNMVVRKENMVQRPLNYALVDEVDSVLIDEARTPLIVSGPVSSETNQLYHRADAFVKTLTEDDYAIDIPTKTIGLNDSGIDKAEEFFNLDNLYDIDNVALTHYIDNALRANYIMLHDIDYVVSPEQEILIVDQFTGRTMEGRRFSDGLHQAIEAKEGVPVQEETKTSASITYQNMFRMYKKLSGMTGTGKTEED
;
A
#
# COMPACT_ATOMS: atom_id res chain seq x y z
N GLN A 1 13.22 37.57 4.07
CA GLN A 1 12.17 36.87 3.33
C GLN A 1 12.48 36.78 1.83
N ILE A 2 12.78 37.88 1.15
CA ILE A 2 13.10 37.88 -0.30
C ILE A 2 14.33 37.00 -0.59
N MET A 3 15.39 37.10 0.19
CA MET A 3 16.57 36.23 0.06
C MET A 3 16.19 34.73 0.22
N GLY A 4 15.39 34.41 1.24
CA GLY A 4 14.89 33.04 1.41
C GLY A 4 14.07 32.54 0.20
N GLY A 5 13.22 33.37 -0.37
CA GLY A 5 12.48 33.07 -1.59
C GLY A 5 13.38 32.78 -2.79
N ILE A 6 14.46 33.55 -2.97
CA ILE A 6 15.46 33.34 -4.03
C ILE A 6 16.20 32.01 -3.84
N VAL A 7 16.65 31.74 -2.61
CA VAL A 7 17.34 30.48 -2.26
C VAL A 7 16.44 29.27 -2.57
N LEU A 8 15.19 29.32 -2.13
CA LEU A 8 14.20 28.28 -2.42
C LEU A 8 13.97 28.09 -3.92
N HIS A 9 13.91 29.20 -4.70
CA HIS A 9 13.72 29.10 -6.15
C HIS A 9 14.91 28.40 -6.85
N HIS A 10 16.12 28.56 -6.31
CA HIS A 10 17.30 27.87 -6.84
C HIS A 10 17.36 26.38 -6.47
N GLY A 11 16.47 25.90 -5.61
CA GLY A 11 16.44 24.49 -5.20
C GLY A 11 17.28 24.20 -3.95
N ASP A 12 17.59 25.22 -3.19
CA ASP A 12 18.38 25.15 -1.97
C ASP A 12 17.48 25.17 -0.72
N VAL A 13 18.13 25.07 0.47
CA VAL A 13 17.44 25.02 1.77
C VAL A 13 17.85 26.23 2.61
N PRO A 14 17.01 27.30 2.70
CA PRO A 14 17.23 28.36 3.65
C PRO A 14 16.83 27.92 5.06
N GLU A 15 17.69 28.21 6.05
CA GLU A 15 17.29 28.14 7.45
C GLU A 15 16.55 29.43 7.84
N MET A 16 15.30 29.24 8.30
CA MET A 16 14.49 30.35 8.84
C MET A 16 13.86 29.91 10.16
N ARG A 17 14.17 30.59 11.23
CA ARG A 17 13.66 30.24 12.56
C ARG A 17 12.16 30.45 12.67
N THR A 18 11.56 29.82 13.67
CA THR A 18 10.14 29.98 14.00
C THR A 18 9.84 31.49 14.18
N GLY A 19 8.75 31.93 13.52
CA GLY A 19 8.34 33.35 13.58
C GLY A 19 8.99 34.26 12.53
N GLU A 20 9.96 33.78 11.75
CA GLU A 20 10.60 34.59 10.69
C GLU A 20 9.81 34.67 9.39
N GLY A 21 8.64 34.03 9.33
CA GLY A 21 7.71 34.11 8.21
C GLY A 21 8.00 33.11 7.10
N LYS A 22 8.38 31.87 7.45
CA LYS A 22 8.59 30.78 6.46
C LYS A 22 7.39 30.60 5.51
N THR A 23 6.18 30.58 6.03
CA THR A 23 4.96 30.39 5.24
C THR A 23 4.78 31.46 4.17
N LEU A 24 5.03 32.73 4.52
CA LEU A 24 4.96 33.83 3.55
C LEU A 24 6.13 33.79 2.56
N THR A 25 7.33 33.45 3.01
CA THR A 25 8.51 33.32 2.15
C THR A 25 8.32 32.26 1.08
N ALA A 26 7.69 31.14 1.43
CA ALA A 26 7.36 30.05 0.52
C ALA A 26 6.46 30.49 -0.64
N THR A 27 5.62 31.50 -0.45
CA THR A 27 4.70 31.97 -1.52
C THR A 27 5.40 32.48 -2.77
N MET A 28 6.60 33.03 -2.61
CA MET A 28 7.37 33.60 -3.74
C MET A 28 7.82 32.51 -4.73
N PRO A 29 8.59 31.47 -4.33
CA PRO A 29 8.98 30.41 -5.25
C PRO A 29 7.80 29.55 -5.70
N VAL A 30 6.81 29.35 -4.84
CA VAL A 30 5.60 28.60 -5.18
C VAL A 30 4.85 29.30 -6.31
N TYR A 31 4.58 30.58 -6.19
CA TYR A 31 3.95 31.36 -7.25
C TYR A 31 4.74 31.29 -8.56
N LEU A 32 6.03 31.58 -8.51
CA LEU A 32 6.88 31.62 -9.69
C LEU A 32 6.93 30.28 -10.43
N ASN A 33 7.00 29.15 -9.70
CA ASN A 33 7.02 27.84 -10.30
C ASN A 33 5.61 27.32 -10.73
N ALA A 34 4.55 27.85 -10.13
CA ALA A 34 3.18 27.50 -10.48
C ALA A 34 2.70 28.13 -11.79
N ILE A 35 3.30 29.26 -12.21
CA ILE A 35 2.94 29.96 -13.46
C ILE A 35 3.13 29.07 -14.69
N SER A 36 4.06 28.09 -14.65
CA SER A 36 4.26 27.16 -15.76
C SER A 36 3.06 26.24 -16.02
N GLY A 37 2.15 26.09 -15.06
CA GLY A 37 1.01 25.19 -15.15
C GLY A 37 1.35 23.71 -14.94
N GLU A 38 2.60 23.37 -14.65
CA GLU A 38 3.04 21.97 -14.44
C GLU A 38 2.73 21.44 -13.03
N GLY A 39 2.36 22.31 -12.12
CA GLY A 39 1.98 21.98 -10.74
C GLY A 39 3.10 22.14 -9.73
N VAL A 40 2.73 22.63 -8.56
CA VAL A 40 3.61 22.77 -7.39
C VAL A 40 3.00 22.05 -6.21
N HIS A 41 3.79 21.25 -5.53
CA HIS A 41 3.39 20.61 -4.28
C HIS A 41 4.08 21.30 -3.09
N VAL A 42 3.29 21.78 -2.15
CA VAL A 42 3.78 22.28 -0.85
C VAL A 42 3.56 21.17 0.17
N ILE A 43 4.65 20.66 0.71
CA ILE A 43 4.65 19.48 1.58
C ILE A 43 4.79 19.91 3.03
N THR A 44 3.85 19.47 3.86
CA THR A 44 3.80 19.71 5.30
C THR A 44 3.88 18.39 6.07
N VAL A 45 4.16 18.48 7.38
CA VAL A 45 4.29 17.27 8.23
C VAL A 45 2.95 16.72 8.71
N ASN A 46 1.87 17.47 8.63
CA ASN A 46 0.52 17.01 8.99
C ASN A 46 -0.58 17.74 8.23
N GLU A 47 -1.79 17.13 8.23
CA GLU A 47 -2.93 17.66 7.49
C GLU A 47 -3.44 19.00 8.01
N TYR A 48 -3.35 19.24 9.31
CA TYR A 48 -3.75 20.52 9.90
C TYR A 48 -2.94 21.70 9.33
N LEU A 49 -1.63 21.52 9.19
CA LEU A 49 -0.76 22.54 8.58
C LEU A 49 -1.07 22.71 7.10
N SER A 50 -1.33 21.60 6.37
CA SER A 50 -1.74 21.67 4.97
C SER A 50 -3.01 22.49 4.80
N GLU A 51 -4.04 22.25 5.60
CA GLU A 51 -5.31 22.98 5.53
C GLU A 51 -5.16 24.44 5.92
N ARG A 52 -4.46 24.72 7.03
CA ARG A 52 -4.23 26.08 7.50
C ARG A 52 -3.48 26.92 6.46
N ASP A 53 -2.35 26.42 6.00
CA ASP A 53 -1.48 27.16 5.08
C ASP A 53 -2.12 27.31 3.70
N ALA A 54 -2.84 26.29 3.22
CA ALA A 54 -3.59 26.38 1.98
C ALA A 54 -4.73 27.40 2.05
N THR A 55 -5.40 27.48 3.21
CA THR A 55 -6.49 28.44 3.42
C THR A 55 -5.95 29.85 3.48
N GLU A 56 -4.93 30.10 4.29
CA GLU A 56 -4.34 31.44 4.48
C GLU A 56 -3.63 31.95 3.21
N MET A 57 -2.75 31.13 2.64
CA MET A 57 -2.00 31.53 1.43
C MET A 57 -2.80 31.37 0.17
N GLY A 58 -3.83 30.53 0.17
CA GLY A 58 -4.74 30.32 -0.94
C GLY A 58 -5.51 31.58 -1.35
N GLU A 59 -5.82 32.46 -0.42
CA GLU A 59 -6.41 33.77 -0.73
C GLU A 59 -5.47 34.60 -1.63
N LEU A 60 -4.18 34.64 -1.29
CA LEU A 60 -3.16 35.34 -2.07
C LEU A 60 -3.00 34.72 -3.47
N TYR A 61 -2.88 33.39 -3.56
CA TYR A 61 -2.71 32.68 -4.84
C TYR A 61 -3.94 32.86 -5.73
N SER A 62 -5.14 32.76 -5.16
CA SER A 62 -6.38 32.96 -5.89
C SER A 62 -6.51 34.38 -6.43
N TRP A 63 -6.11 35.36 -5.64
CA TRP A 63 -6.06 36.76 -6.09
C TRP A 63 -5.07 36.96 -7.25
N LEU A 64 -3.99 36.19 -7.26
CA LEU A 64 -3.01 36.18 -8.35
C LEU A 64 -3.41 35.29 -9.55
N GLY A 65 -4.60 34.69 -9.50
CA GLY A 65 -5.15 33.90 -10.60
C GLY A 65 -4.73 32.42 -10.62
N LEU A 66 -4.18 31.89 -9.52
CA LEU A 66 -3.79 30.49 -9.40
C LEU A 66 -4.81 29.68 -8.59
N SER A 67 -5.01 28.42 -8.98
CA SER A 67 -5.85 27.47 -8.25
C SER A 67 -5.05 26.77 -7.14
N VAL A 68 -5.71 26.51 -6.01
CA VAL A 68 -5.14 25.85 -4.84
C VAL A 68 -5.99 24.65 -4.46
N GLY A 69 -5.36 23.49 -4.32
CA GLY A 69 -5.97 22.26 -3.84
C GLY A 69 -5.33 21.79 -2.54
N ILE A 70 -6.12 21.07 -1.75
CA ILE A 70 -5.68 20.44 -0.50
C ILE A 70 -5.87 18.94 -0.65
N ASN A 71 -4.80 18.18 -0.53
CA ASN A 71 -4.82 16.73 -0.56
C ASN A 71 -4.87 16.16 0.85
N LEU A 72 -5.98 15.50 1.19
CA LEU A 72 -6.22 14.88 2.49
C LEU A 72 -6.46 13.38 2.35
N SER A 73 -6.10 12.62 3.37
CA SER A 73 -6.28 11.16 3.41
C SER A 73 -7.74 10.71 3.25
N ALA A 74 -8.68 11.51 3.76
CA ALA A 74 -10.11 11.22 3.70
C ALA A 74 -10.75 11.45 2.32
N LYS A 75 -10.05 12.10 1.38
CA LYS A 75 -10.58 12.40 0.05
C LYS A 75 -10.63 11.16 -0.84
N SER A 76 -11.67 11.08 -1.65
CA SER A 76 -11.82 10.07 -2.70
C SER A 76 -10.77 10.27 -3.82
N PRO A 77 -10.49 9.24 -4.63
CA PRO A 77 -9.59 9.39 -5.79
C PRO A 77 -9.99 10.52 -6.74
N ALA A 78 -11.29 10.75 -6.96
CA ALA A 78 -11.77 11.86 -7.79
C ALA A 78 -11.43 13.22 -7.19
N GLU A 79 -11.69 13.42 -5.89
CA GLU A 79 -11.35 14.64 -5.16
C GLU A 79 -9.84 14.88 -5.08
N LYS A 80 -9.03 13.81 -4.91
CA LYS A 80 -7.57 13.90 -4.96
C LYS A 80 -7.09 14.33 -6.35
N ARG A 81 -7.67 13.79 -7.41
CA ARG A 81 -7.34 14.19 -8.79
C ARG A 81 -7.64 15.66 -9.04
N GLU A 82 -8.75 16.18 -8.56
CA GLU A 82 -9.08 17.61 -8.63
C GLU A 82 -8.05 18.44 -7.87
N ALA A 83 -7.65 18.03 -6.67
CA ALA A 83 -6.63 18.72 -5.89
C ALA A 83 -5.26 18.75 -6.60
N TYR A 84 -4.81 17.61 -7.15
CA TYR A 84 -3.55 17.55 -7.90
C TYR A 84 -3.58 18.29 -9.26
N ASN A 85 -4.75 18.52 -9.83
CA ASN A 85 -4.91 19.31 -11.05
C ASN A 85 -4.87 20.82 -10.80
N CYS A 86 -4.92 21.27 -9.56
CA CYS A 86 -4.69 22.66 -9.22
C CYS A 86 -3.24 23.08 -9.52
N ASP A 87 -3.03 24.38 -9.68
CA ASP A 87 -1.69 24.96 -9.89
C ASP A 87 -0.79 24.70 -8.68
N ILE A 88 -1.35 24.75 -7.48
CA ILE A 88 -0.67 24.53 -6.20
C ILE A 88 -1.47 23.49 -5.41
N THR A 89 -0.79 22.46 -4.91
CA THR A 89 -1.39 21.42 -4.04
C THR A 89 -0.65 21.33 -2.73
N TYR A 90 -1.37 21.53 -1.63
CA TYR A 90 -0.87 21.27 -0.28
C TYR A 90 -1.14 19.83 0.12
N SER A 91 -0.14 19.13 0.62
CA SER A 91 -0.23 17.73 1.03
C SER A 91 0.76 17.41 2.14
N THR A 92 0.51 16.37 2.89
CA THR A 92 1.53 15.80 3.76
C THR A 92 2.54 14.98 2.96
N ASN A 93 3.74 14.81 3.52
CA ASN A 93 4.77 13.93 2.97
C ASN A 93 4.29 12.49 2.81
N SER A 94 3.54 11.97 3.79
CA SER A 94 3.00 10.61 3.75
C SER A 94 1.94 10.46 2.67
N GLU A 95 1.00 11.39 2.56
CA GLU A 95 -0.12 11.26 1.63
C GLU A 95 0.31 11.38 0.16
N VAL A 96 1.20 12.31 -0.15
CA VAL A 96 1.77 12.41 -1.51
C VAL A 96 2.56 11.13 -1.87
N GLY A 97 3.23 10.53 -0.92
CA GLY A 97 3.96 9.28 -1.13
C GLY A 97 3.04 8.08 -1.31
N PHE A 98 1.99 7.96 -0.51
CA PHE A 98 0.99 6.91 -0.68
C PHE A 98 0.23 7.04 -2.01
N ASP A 99 -0.13 8.25 -2.41
CA ASP A 99 -0.78 8.47 -3.70
C ASP A 99 0.16 8.10 -4.86
N TYR A 100 1.44 8.40 -4.76
CA TYR A 100 2.45 7.97 -5.73
C TYR A 100 2.50 6.44 -5.86
N LEU A 101 2.53 5.72 -4.73
CA LEU A 101 2.54 4.26 -4.73
C LEU A 101 1.24 3.68 -5.31
N ARG A 102 0.08 4.23 -4.94
CA ARG A 102 -1.22 3.80 -5.49
C ARG A 102 -1.29 4.03 -7.00
N ASP A 103 -0.80 5.15 -7.49
CA ASP A 103 -0.75 5.47 -8.92
C ASP A 103 0.09 4.47 -9.71
N ASN A 104 1.18 3.94 -9.12
CA ASN A 104 2.00 2.91 -9.74
C ASN A 104 1.36 1.52 -9.76
N MET A 105 0.26 1.33 -9.03
CA MET A 105 -0.47 0.06 -8.95
C MET A 105 -1.71 0.01 -9.85
N VAL A 106 -2.14 1.15 -10.41
CA VAL A 106 -3.31 1.19 -11.30
C VAL A 106 -2.97 0.62 -12.68
N VAL A 107 -3.95 -0.09 -13.25
CA VAL A 107 -3.80 -0.70 -14.59
C VAL A 107 -3.97 0.33 -15.71
N ARG A 108 -4.78 1.35 -15.46
CA ARG A 108 -5.08 2.39 -16.46
C ARG A 108 -4.58 3.75 -15.98
N LYS A 109 -3.90 4.47 -16.87
CA LYS A 109 -3.38 5.80 -16.58
C LYS A 109 -4.46 6.80 -16.15
N GLU A 110 -5.68 6.64 -16.62
CA GLU A 110 -6.84 7.48 -16.26
C GLU A 110 -7.20 7.36 -14.76
N ASN A 111 -6.82 6.27 -14.12
CA ASN A 111 -7.07 6.04 -12.70
C ASN A 111 -6.01 6.66 -11.78
N MET A 112 -4.93 7.18 -12.34
CA MET A 112 -3.93 7.93 -11.56
C MET A 112 -4.52 9.24 -11.06
N VAL A 113 -4.14 9.63 -9.85
CA VAL A 113 -4.58 10.90 -9.24
C VAL A 113 -3.57 12.02 -9.42
N GLN A 114 -2.28 11.69 -9.46
CA GLN A 114 -1.19 12.66 -9.59
C GLN A 114 -0.89 12.99 -11.06
N ARG A 115 -0.46 14.21 -11.29
CA ARG A 115 0.26 14.61 -12.50
C ARG A 115 1.76 14.28 -12.36
N PRO A 116 2.56 14.38 -13.43
CA PRO A 116 4.00 14.27 -13.31
C PRO A 116 4.57 15.18 -12.23
N LEU A 117 5.51 14.68 -11.44
CA LEU A 117 6.11 15.39 -10.32
C LEU A 117 7.03 16.49 -10.82
N ASN A 118 6.64 17.75 -10.65
CA ASN A 118 7.36 18.91 -11.15
C ASN A 118 8.19 19.58 -10.04
N TYR A 119 7.55 20.36 -9.17
CA TYR A 119 8.22 21.08 -8.11
C TYR A 119 7.62 20.75 -6.76
N ALA A 120 8.45 20.39 -5.79
CA ALA A 120 8.06 20.26 -4.38
C ALA A 120 8.85 21.23 -3.51
N LEU A 121 8.12 21.93 -2.66
CA LEU A 121 8.68 22.72 -1.55
C LEU A 121 8.30 22.02 -0.26
N VAL A 122 9.32 21.53 0.47
CA VAL A 122 9.13 20.75 1.70
C VAL A 122 9.34 21.65 2.92
N ASP A 123 8.30 21.83 3.72
CA ASP A 123 8.44 22.49 5.02
C ASP A 123 8.97 21.49 6.06
N GLU A 124 9.76 21.96 7.01
CA GLU A 124 10.48 21.11 7.98
C GLU A 124 11.26 19.99 7.27
N VAL A 125 12.08 20.37 6.31
CA VAL A 125 12.77 19.43 5.41
C VAL A 125 13.76 18.51 6.12
N ASP A 126 14.34 18.93 7.23
CA ASP A 126 15.18 18.13 8.12
C ASP A 126 14.41 16.95 8.69
N SER A 127 13.20 17.15 9.21
CA SER A 127 12.36 16.05 9.67
C SER A 127 11.99 15.10 8.54
N VAL A 128 11.58 15.61 7.40
CA VAL A 128 11.08 14.79 6.27
C VAL A 128 12.20 14.06 5.52
N LEU A 129 13.31 14.73 5.24
CA LEU A 129 14.37 14.23 4.35
C LEU A 129 15.66 13.81 5.06
N ILE A 130 15.76 14.03 6.38
CA ILE A 130 16.87 13.52 7.19
C ILE A 130 16.35 12.47 8.16
N ASP A 131 15.49 12.84 9.12
CA ASP A 131 15.01 11.93 10.15
C ASP A 131 14.20 10.76 9.58
N GLU A 132 13.28 11.04 8.66
CA GLU A 132 12.41 10.05 8.03
C GLU A 132 12.88 9.58 6.64
N ALA A 133 14.06 10.02 6.19
CA ALA A 133 14.54 9.81 4.82
C ALA A 133 14.49 8.35 4.35
N ARG A 134 14.83 7.42 5.24
CA ARG A 134 14.90 5.98 5.00
C ARG A 134 13.66 5.23 5.43
N THR A 135 12.67 5.90 6.00
CA THR A 135 11.41 5.28 6.40
C THR A 135 10.65 4.81 5.15
N PRO A 136 10.33 3.52 5.02
CA PRO A 136 9.59 3.04 3.87
C PRO A 136 8.11 3.37 4.01
N LEU A 137 7.54 3.96 2.96
CA LEU A 137 6.11 3.96 2.73
C LEU A 137 5.74 2.63 2.07
N ILE A 138 4.73 1.97 2.61
CA ILE A 138 4.31 0.64 2.15
C ILE A 138 2.82 0.69 1.86
N VAL A 139 2.45 0.31 0.65
CA VAL A 139 1.05 0.07 0.27
C VAL A 139 0.85 -1.42 0.07
N SER A 140 -0.10 -1.97 0.82
CA SER A 140 -0.54 -3.35 0.66
C SER A 140 -1.78 -3.34 -0.22
N GLY A 141 -1.74 -4.09 -1.31
CA GLY A 141 -2.89 -4.25 -2.19
C GLY A 141 -3.79 -5.41 -1.73
N PRO A 142 -5.11 -5.32 -1.91
CA PRO A 142 -5.96 -6.48 -1.77
C PRO A 142 -5.55 -7.53 -2.80
N VAL A 143 -5.52 -8.79 -2.38
CA VAL A 143 -5.44 -9.91 -3.31
C VAL A 143 -6.72 -9.89 -4.16
N SER A 144 -6.60 -10.13 -5.46
CA SER A 144 -7.74 -10.02 -6.37
C SER A 144 -8.90 -10.96 -5.96
N SER A 145 -10.13 -10.59 -6.27
CA SER A 145 -11.31 -11.44 -6.05
C SER A 145 -11.20 -12.80 -6.73
N GLU A 146 -10.40 -12.91 -7.78
CA GLU A 146 -10.09 -14.17 -8.46
C GLU A 146 -9.35 -15.16 -7.56
N THR A 147 -8.44 -14.66 -6.70
CA THR A 147 -7.70 -15.47 -5.74
C THR A 147 -8.62 -16.12 -4.70
N ASN A 148 -9.61 -15.37 -4.18
CA ASN A 148 -10.61 -15.92 -3.26
C ASN A 148 -11.45 -17.01 -3.91
N GLN A 149 -11.81 -16.84 -5.17
CA GLN A 149 -12.54 -17.88 -5.92
C GLN A 149 -11.70 -19.16 -6.09
N LEU A 150 -10.38 -19.05 -6.26
CA LEU A 150 -9.49 -20.19 -6.37
C LEU A 150 -9.43 -21.03 -5.09
N TYR A 151 -9.43 -20.40 -3.92
CA TYR A 151 -9.51 -21.12 -2.63
C TYR A 151 -10.82 -21.93 -2.53
N HIS A 152 -11.95 -21.34 -2.88
CA HIS A 152 -13.25 -22.02 -2.86
C HIS A 152 -13.35 -23.13 -3.91
N ARG A 153 -12.82 -22.92 -5.12
CA ARG A 153 -12.81 -23.95 -6.17
C ARG A 153 -11.90 -25.11 -5.80
N ALA A 154 -10.72 -24.84 -5.25
CA ALA A 154 -9.81 -25.89 -4.79
C ALA A 154 -10.43 -26.70 -3.64
N ASP A 155 -11.10 -26.06 -2.70
CA ASP A 155 -11.82 -26.72 -1.62
C ASP A 155 -12.94 -27.62 -2.17
N ALA A 156 -13.75 -27.09 -3.06
CA ALA A 156 -14.81 -27.88 -3.73
C ALA A 156 -14.25 -29.10 -4.45
N PHE A 157 -13.12 -28.96 -5.14
CA PHE A 157 -12.47 -30.07 -5.82
C PHE A 157 -11.99 -31.13 -4.83
N VAL A 158 -11.24 -30.79 -3.79
CA VAL A 158 -10.68 -31.79 -2.86
C VAL A 158 -11.76 -32.51 -2.05
N LYS A 159 -12.91 -31.90 -1.84
CA LYS A 159 -14.08 -32.53 -1.22
C LYS A 159 -14.72 -33.61 -2.07
N THR A 160 -14.45 -33.65 -3.39
CA THR A 160 -14.91 -34.72 -4.29
C THR A 160 -14.00 -35.92 -4.29
N LEU A 161 -12.80 -35.84 -3.70
CA LEU A 161 -11.81 -36.90 -3.70
C LEU A 161 -12.15 -38.02 -2.71
N THR A 162 -11.69 -39.24 -3.02
CA THR A 162 -11.72 -40.39 -2.14
C THR A 162 -10.32 -40.74 -1.66
N GLU A 163 -10.18 -41.64 -0.69
CA GLU A 163 -8.89 -42.08 -0.16
C GLU A 163 -7.94 -42.66 -1.21
N ASP A 164 -8.49 -43.14 -2.35
CA ASP A 164 -7.69 -43.64 -3.47
C ASP A 164 -7.06 -42.55 -4.33
N ASP A 165 -7.47 -41.29 -4.16
CA ASP A 165 -7.05 -40.17 -4.99
C ASP A 165 -5.86 -39.39 -4.43
N TYR A 166 -5.49 -39.63 -3.17
CA TYR A 166 -4.38 -38.96 -2.50
C TYR A 166 -3.62 -39.91 -1.57
N ALA A 167 -2.39 -39.56 -1.26
CA ALA A 167 -1.56 -40.26 -0.29
C ALA A 167 -1.13 -39.32 0.85
N ILE A 168 -1.29 -39.78 2.08
CA ILE A 168 -0.89 -39.06 3.29
C ILE A 168 0.36 -39.73 3.87
N ASP A 169 1.40 -38.94 4.11
CA ASP A 169 2.55 -39.34 4.94
C ASP A 169 2.34 -38.79 6.36
N ILE A 170 1.93 -39.67 7.26
CA ILE A 170 1.61 -39.33 8.64
C ILE A 170 2.83 -38.76 9.41
N PRO A 171 4.04 -39.33 9.33
CA PRO A 171 5.21 -38.81 10.02
C PRO A 171 5.56 -37.39 9.65
N THR A 172 5.46 -37.04 8.38
CA THR A 172 5.82 -35.68 7.86
C THR A 172 4.61 -34.74 7.79
N LYS A 173 3.40 -35.26 8.04
CA LYS A 173 2.13 -34.53 7.85
C LYS A 173 2.01 -33.90 6.46
N THR A 174 2.44 -34.62 5.44
CA THR A 174 2.33 -34.20 4.05
C THR A 174 1.24 -35.01 3.33
N ILE A 175 0.66 -34.41 2.32
CA ILE A 175 -0.37 -35.01 1.49
C ILE A 175 -0.15 -34.61 0.03
N GLY A 176 -0.40 -35.51 -0.89
CA GLY A 176 -0.30 -35.27 -2.33
C GLY A 176 -1.30 -36.09 -3.12
N LEU A 177 -1.63 -35.64 -4.32
CA LEU A 177 -2.51 -36.39 -5.24
C LEU A 177 -1.80 -37.61 -5.81
N ASN A 178 -2.52 -38.73 -5.90
CA ASN A 178 -2.15 -39.88 -6.71
C ASN A 178 -2.52 -39.63 -8.18
N ASP A 179 -2.13 -40.54 -9.05
CA ASP A 179 -2.41 -40.41 -10.49
C ASP A 179 -3.93 -40.24 -10.77
N SER A 180 -4.79 -40.95 -10.06
CA SER A 180 -6.24 -40.78 -10.18
C SER A 180 -6.73 -39.42 -9.72
N GLY A 181 -6.10 -38.86 -8.66
CA GLY A 181 -6.38 -37.50 -8.16
C GLY A 181 -5.92 -36.42 -9.13
N ILE A 182 -4.78 -36.62 -9.79
CA ILE A 182 -4.26 -35.72 -10.83
C ILE A 182 -5.22 -35.72 -12.02
N ASP A 183 -5.66 -36.89 -12.49
CA ASP A 183 -6.60 -36.98 -13.60
C ASP A 183 -7.93 -36.27 -13.29
N LYS A 184 -8.44 -36.43 -12.08
CA LYS A 184 -9.64 -35.72 -11.60
C LYS A 184 -9.44 -34.22 -11.52
N ALA A 185 -8.27 -33.75 -11.10
CA ALA A 185 -7.93 -32.31 -11.04
C ALA A 185 -7.88 -31.70 -12.44
N GLU A 186 -7.25 -32.39 -13.38
CA GLU A 186 -7.17 -31.95 -14.78
C GLU A 186 -8.56 -31.87 -15.42
N GLU A 187 -9.44 -32.84 -15.15
CA GLU A 187 -10.83 -32.81 -15.59
C GLU A 187 -11.62 -31.67 -14.93
N PHE A 188 -11.53 -31.54 -13.61
CA PHE A 188 -12.28 -30.52 -12.85
C PHE A 188 -11.93 -29.10 -13.26
N PHE A 189 -10.64 -28.82 -13.45
CA PHE A 189 -10.14 -27.50 -13.84
C PHE A 189 -9.96 -27.29 -15.34
N ASN A 190 -10.31 -28.32 -16.14
CA ASN A 190 -10.17 -28.32 -17.60
C ASN A 190 -8.75 -28.00 -18.07
N LEU A 191 -7.78 -28.79 -17.61
CA LEU A 191 -6.36 -28.65 -17.87
C LEU A 191 -5.83 -29.86 -18.64
N ASP A 192 -4.83 -29.62 -19.50
CA ASP A 192 -4.12 -30.71 -20.19
C ASP A 192 -3.03 -31.33 -19.29
N ASN A 193 -2.39 -30.53 -18.45
CA ASN A 193 -1.37 -30.99 -17.51
C ASN A 193 -1.36 -30.11 -16.25
N LEU A 194 -1.70 -30.71 -15.11
CA LEU A 194 -1.74 -30.01 -13.82
C LEU A 194 -0.38 -29.43 -13.42
N TYR A 195 0.71 -30.11 -13.74
CA TYR A 195 2.07 -29.71 -13.37
C TYR A 195 2.79 -28.87 -14.43
N ASP A 196 2.07 -28.36 -15.41
CA ASP A 196 2.60 -27.35 -16.32
C ASP A 196 2.97 -26.08 -15.54
N ILE A 197 3.99 -25.36 -16.02
CA ILE A 197 4.47 -24.11 -15.40
C ILE A 197 3.36 -23.06 -15.26
N ASP A 198 2.42 -23.05 -16.19
CA ASP A 198 1.28 -22.13 -16.18
C ASP A 198 0.26 -22.44 -15.05
N ASN A 199 0.30 -23.66 -14.50
CA ASN A 199 -0.62 -24.14 -13.48
C ASN A 199 0.01 -24.20 -12.07
N VAL A 200 1.24 -23.72 -11.87
CA VAL A 200 1.96 -23.77 -10.58
C VAL A 200 1.15 -23.09 -9.47
N ALA A 201 0.52 -21.96 -9.76
CA ALA A 201 -0.32 -21.26 -8.78
C ALA A 201 -1.52 -22.12 -8.37
N LEU A 202 -2.22 -22.74 -9.32
CA LEU A 202 -3.36 -23.62 -9.05
C LEU A 202 -2.96 -24.84 -8.23
N THR A 203 -1.81 -25.45 -8.53
CA THR A 203 -1.26 -26.57 -7.77
C THR A 203 -1.08 -26.19 -6.29
N HIS A 204 -0.58 -24.98 -6.02
CA HIS A 204 -0.43 -24.47 -4.64
C HIS A 204 -1.79 -24.35 -3.92
N TYR A 205 -2.86 -23.88 -4.58
CA TYR A 205 -4.20 -23.83 -3.97
C TYR A 205 -4.76 -25.22 -3.69
N ILE A 206 -4.53 -26.18 -4.59
CA ILE A 206 -4.95 -27.57 -4.40
C ILE A 206 -4.22 -28.21 -3.24
N ASP A 207 -2.90 -28.02 -3.12
CA ASP A 207 -2.08 -28.56 -2.03
C ASP A 207 -2.53 -28.01 -0.67
N ASN A 208 -2.82 -26.71 -0.58
CA ASN A 208 -3.36 -26.11 0.62
C ASN A 208 -4.76 -26.62 0.97
N ALA A 209 -5.62 -26.82 -0.03
CA ALA A 209 -6.96 -27.38 0.18
C ALA A 209 -6.89 -28.83 0.67
N LEU A 210 -5.99 -29.64 0.14
CA LEU A 210 -5.72 -30.99 0.62
C LEU A 210 -5.27 -31.00 2.09
N ARG A 211 -4.30 -30.14 2.43
CA ARG A 211 -3.83 -30.01 3.82
C ARG A 211 -4.93 -29.56 4.77
N ALA A 212 -5.72 -28.55 4.36
CA ALA A 212 -6.83 -28.03 5.15
C ALA A 212 -7.89 -29.09 5.43
N ASN A 213 -8.26 -29.90 4.42
CA ASN A 213 -9.34 -30.87 4.55
C ASN A 213 -8.92 -32.19 5.20
N TYR A 214 -7.70 -32.68 4.96
CA TYR A 214 -7.28 -34.04 5.32
C TYR A 214 -6.17 -34.11 6.38
N ILE A 215 -5.43 -33.03 6.63
CA ILE A 215 -4.36 -32.96 7.63
C ILE A 215 -4.78 -32.12 8.83
N MET A 216 -5.42 -30.96 8.59
CA MET A 216 -5.81 -30.03 9.65
C MET A 216 -7.14 -30.43 10.27
N LEU A 217 -7.14 -30.61 11.59
CA LEU A 217 -8.31 -31.11 12.32
C LEU A 217 -8.98 -29.95 13.09
N HIS A 218 -10.27 -29.79 12.85
CA HIS A 218 -11.12 -28.91 13.63
C HIS A 218 -11.11 -29.35 15.10
N ASP A 219 -11.13 -28.41 16.03
CA ASP A 219 -11.05 -28.60 17.48
C ASP A 219 -9.69 -29.13 18.02
N ILE A 220 -8.72 -29.39 17.14
CA ILE A 220 -7.36 -29.84 17.52
C ILE A 220 -6.33 -28.84 17.04
N ASP A 221 -6.29 -28.53 15.75
CA ASP A 221 -5.33 -27.60 15.15
C ASP A 221 -5.88 -26.19 15.11
N TYR A 222 -7.18 -26.03 14.99
CA TYR A 222 -7.87 -24.75 14.95
C TYR A 222 -9.33 -24.88 15.44
N VAL A 223 -9.93 -23.74 15.77
CA VAL A 223 -11.37 -23.60 16.06
C VAL A 223 -11.97 -22.48 15.25
N VAL A 224 -13.30 -22.50 15.09
CA VAL A 224 -14.06 -21.40 14.49
C VAL A 224 -14.66 -20.55 15.58
N SER A 225 -14.37 -19.25 15.60
CA SER A 225 -14.91 -18.32 16.58
C SER A 225 -16.38 -17.97 16.28
N PRO A 226 -17.11 -17.41 17.25
CA PRO A 226 -18.47 -16.89 17.02
C PRO A 226 -18.52 -15.80 15.93
N GLU A 227 -17.43 -15.06 15.73
CA GLU A 227 -17.24 -14.02 14.73
C GLU A 227 -16.90 -14.58 13.34
N GLN A 228 -16.94 -15.90 13.17
CA GLN A 228 -16.60 -16.62 11.92
C GLN A 228 -15.13 -16.43 11.52
N GLU A 229 -14.24 -16.44 12.48
CA GLU A 229 -12.79 -16.42 12.24
C GLU A 229 -12.16 -17.75 12.63
N ILE A 230 -11.12 -18.16 11.87
CA ILE A 230 -10.31 -19.32 12.21
C ILE A 230 -9.25 -18.90 13.22
N LEU A 231 -9.26 -19.54 14.38
CA LEU A 231 -8.27 -19.34 15.44
C LEU A 231 -7.39 -20.58 15.59
N ILE A 232 -6.07 -20.38 15.55
CA ILE A 232 -5.10 -21.46 15.73
C ILE A 232 -5.12 -21.92 17.19
N VAL A 233 -5.06 -23.22 17.41
CA VAL A 233 -4.92 -23.84 18.73
C VAL A 233 -3.48 -24.24 18.96
N ASP A 234 -2.89 -23.76 20.05
CA ASP A 234 -1.57 -24.18 20.49
C ASP A 234 -1.67 -25.63 21.02
N GLN A 235 -0.95 -26.55 20.41
CA GLN A 235 -0.99 -27.98 20.74
C GLN A 235 -0.43 -28.32 22.13
N PHE A 236 0.39 -27.43 22.69
CA PHE A 236 0.97 -27.64 24.02
C PHE A 236 0.07 -27.12 25.14
N THR A 237 -0.59 -26.00 24.92
CA THR A 237 -1.40 -25.33 25.96
C THR A 237 -2.91 -25.51 25.75
N GLY A 238 -3.34 -25.91 24.57
CA GLY A 238 -4.75 -25.99 24.18
C GLY A 238 -5.44 -24.62 24.09
N ARG A 239 -4.68 -23.53 24.11
CA ARG A 239 -5.23 -22.18 24.04
C ARG A 239 -5.26 -21.65 22.61
N THR A 240 -6.25 -20.82 22.32
CA THR A 240 -6.31 -20.12 21.04
C THR A 240 -5.25 -19.02 20.98
N MET A 241 -4.62 -18.89 19.81
CA MET A 241 -3.60 -17.87 19.53
C MET A 241 -4.22 -16.76 18.70
N GLU A 242 -4.68 -15.70 19.35
CA GLU A 242 -5.25 -14.54 18.66
C GLU A 242 -4.19 -13.82 17.82
N GLY A 243 -4.60 -13.32 16.67
CA GLY A 243 -3.74 -12.55 15.75
C GLY A 243 -2.73 -13.37 14.95
N ARG A 244 -2.63 -14.69 15.18
CA ARG A 244 -1.79 -15.59 14.38
C ARG A 244 -2.58 -16.25 13.27
N ARG A 245 -1.92 -16.44 12.13
CA ARG A 245 -2.47 -17.12 10.96
C ARG A 245 -1.47 -18.17 10.45
N PHE A 246 -1.99 -19.28 9.91
CA PHE A 246 -1.14 -20.21 9.18
C PHE A 246 -0.59 -19.53 7.92
N SER A 247 0.65 -19.82 7.58
CA SER A 247 1.35 -19.22 6.45
C SER A 247 1.00 -19.88 5.10
N ASP A 248 1.48 -19.26 4.04
CA ASP A 248 1.50 -19.80 2.68
C ASP A 248 0.13 -20.18 2.09
N GLY A 249 -0.93 -19.51 2.52
CA GLY A 249 -2.29 -19.75 2.02
C GLY A 249 -3.06 -20.86 2.73
N LEU A 250 -2.45 -21.55 3.71
CA LEU A 250 -3.14 -22.61 4.46
C LEU A 250 -4.31 -22.06 5.29
N HIS A 251 -4.15 -20.88 5.88
CA HIS A 251 -5.23 -20.27 6.68
C HIS A 251 -6.47 -19.98 5.83
N GLN A 252 -6.27 -19.41 4.64
CA GLN A 252 -7.34 -19.15 3.67
C GLN A 252 -7.99 -20.44 3.17
N ALA A 253 -7.20 -21.52 2.97
CA ALA A 253 -7.75 -22.82 2.60
C ALA A 253 -8.63 -23.42 3.71
N ILE A 254 -8.28 -23.21 4.99
CA ILE A 254 -9.11 -23.61 6.13
C ILE A 254 -10.39 -22.76 6.21
N GLU A 255 -10.30 -21.46 5.98
CA GLU A 255 -11.46 -20.57 5.90
C GLU A 255 -12.44 -21.04 4.82
N ALA A 256 -11.94 -21.39 3.63
CA ALA A 256 -12.75 -21.96 2.55
C ALA A 256 -13.39 -23.32 2.95
N LYS A 257 -12.62 -24.19 3.61
CA LYS A 257 -13.10 -25.48 4.13
C LYS A 257 -14.28 -25.34 5.07
N GLU A 258 -14.19 -24.39 6.02
CA GLU A 258 -15.21 -24.17 7.05
C GLU A 258 -16.36 -23.25 6.58
N GLY A 259 -16.27 -22.72 5.37
CA GLY A 259 -17.31 -21.85 4.82
C GLY A 259 -17.40 -20.49 5.49
N VAL A 260 -16.36 -20.06 6.19
CA VAL A 260 -16.23 -18.70 6.74
C VAL A 260 -15.64 -17.76 5.69
N PRO A 261 -15.80 -16.42 5.85
CA PRO A 261 -15.22 -15.47 4.90
C PRO A 261 -13.70 -15.65 4.79
N VAL A 262 -13.19 -15.82 3.55
CA VAL A 262 -11.75 -15.89 3.28
C VAL A 262 -11.17 -14.49 3.43
N GLN A 263 -10.32 -14.30 4.45
CA GLN A 263 -9.65 -13.03 4.66
C GLN A 263 -8.46 -12.92 3.71
N GLU A 264 -8.41 -11.80 3.00
CA GLU A 264 -7.35 -11.54 2.04
C GLU A 264 -6.00 -11.37 2.76
N GLU A 265 -4.97 -12.05 2.27
CA GLU A 265 -3.60 -11.70 2.63
C GLU A 265 -3.28 -10.35 2.01
N THR A 266 -2.93 -9.38 2.85
CA THR A 266 -2.35 -8.13 2.36
C THR A 266 -0.91 -8.41 1.95
N LYS A 267 -0.66 -8.52 0.64
CA LYS A 267 0.70 -8.56 0.10
C LYS A 267 1.19 -7.12 -0.06
N THR A 268 2.40 -6.84 0.40
CA THR A 268 3.08 -5.59 0.05
C THR A 268 3.19 -5.52 -1.46
N SER A 269 2.46 -4.58 -2.07
CA SER A 269 2.40 -4.44 -3.52
C SER A 269 3.39 -3.40 -4.04
N ALA A 270 3.69 -2.38 -3.23
CA ALA A 270 4.66 -1.34 -3.55
C ALA A 270 5.23 -0.71 -2.28
N SER A 271 6.48 -0.29 -2.35
CA SER A 271 7.14 0.47 -1.29
C SER A 271 8.12 1.48 -1.88
N ILE A 272 8.32 2.59 -1.20
CA ILE A 272 9.31 3.60 -1.53
C ILE A 272 9.73 4.35 -0.26
N THR A 273 10.98 4.78 -0.19
CA THR A 273 11.43 5.69 0.88
C THR A 273 11.14 7.15 0.50
N TYR A 274 10.99 8.02 1.48
CA TYR A 274 10.85 9.47 1.21
C TYR A 274 11.99 10.01 0.37
N GLN A 275 13.22 9.62 0.68
CA GLN A 275 14.40 10.02 -0.07
C GLN A 275 14.27 9.71 -1.57
N ASN A 276 13.84 8.51 -1.91
CA ASN A 276 13.70 8.10 -3.31
C ASN A 276 12.51 8.79 -3.98
N MET A 277 11.39 8.96 -3.26
CA MET A 277 10.21 9.62 -3.81
C MET A 277 10.49 11.09 -4.15
N PHE A 278 11.08 11.86 -3.25
CA PHE A 278 11.34 13.28 -3.48
C PHE A 278 12.40 13.54 -4.56
N ARG A 279 13.30 12.59 -4.79
CA ARG A 279 14.25 12.64 -5.93
C ARG A 279 13.57 12.57 -7.30
N MET A 280 12.32 12.15 -7.38
CA MET A 280 11.58 12.05 -8.64
C MET A 280 11.01 13.39 -9.10
N TYR A 281 10.93 14.39 -8.23
CA TYR A 281 10.56 15.74 -8.64
C TYR A 281 11.66 16.34 -9.52
N LYS A 282 11.24 17.07 -10.55
CA LYS A 282 12.17 17.81 -11.43
C LYS A 282 12.96 18.86 -10.64
N LYS A 283 12.33 19.45 -9.63
CA LYS A 283 12.90 20.45 -8.75
C LYS A 283 12.42 20.24 -7.32
N LEU A 284 13.33 20.37 -6.38
CA LEU A 284 13.08 20.21 -4.95
C LEU A 284 13.72 21.34 -4.19
N SER A 285 13.01 21.89 -3.23
CA SER A 285 13.57 22.80 -2.23
C SER A 285 12.92 22.58 -0.87
N GLY A 286 13.54 23.03 0.18
CA GLY A 286 13.06 22.80 1.52
C GLY A 286 13.32 23.98 2.44
N MET A 287 12.53 24.08 3.49
CA MET A 287 12.72 25.05 4.57
C MET A 287 12.90 24.32 5.88
N THR A 288 13.75 24.84 6.73
CA THR A 288 13.91 24.34 8.10
C THR A 288 14.09 25.49 9.09
N GLY A 289 13.65 25.27 10.32
CA GLY A 289 13.94 26.18 11.44
C GLY A 289 15.11 25.73 12.31
N THR A 290 15.61 24.51 12.07
CA THR A 290 16.57 23.80 12.94
C THR A 290 17.79 23.26 12.18
N GLY A 291 18.00 23.68 10.92
CA GLY A 291 19.04 23.15 10.03
C GLY A 291 20.46 23.23 10.57
N LYS A 292 20.78 24.21 11.41
CA LYS A 292 22.11 24.37 12.00
C LYS A 292 22.48 23.24 12.98
N THR A 293 21.50 22.54 13.53
CA THR A 293 21.74 21.41 14.43
C THR A 293 22.08 20.12 13.66
N GLU A 294 21.83 20.09 12.35
CA GLU A 294 22.00 18.94 11.45
C GLU A 294 23.08 19.21 10.37
N GLU A 295 24.01 20.17 10.64
CA GLU A 295 25.01 20.62 9.66
C GLU A 295 26.19 19.63 9.49
N ASP A 296 26.26 18.53 10.31
CA ASP A 296 27.34 17.53 10.29
C ASP A 296 27.00 16.33 9.37
#